data_84b1e69744ca7710998b3cf58ed7f9d2
#
_entry.id   84b1e69744ca7710998b3cf58ed7f9d2
#
_cell.length_a   1.000
_cell.length_b   1.000
_cell.length_c   1.000
_cell.angle_alpha   90.00
_cell.angle_beta   90.00
_cell.angle_gamma   90.00
#
_symmetry.space_group_name_H-M   'P 1'
#
loop_
_entity.id
_entity.type
_entity.pdbx_description
1 polymer ?
#
loop_
_entity_poly.entity_id
_entity_poly.type
_entity_poly.pdbx_seq_one_letter_code
_entity_poly.pdbx_strand_id
1 'polypeptide(L)'
;MQTDVLIVGGGLSGLALADHLARQGRDFLLVEAQDRLGGRILTKEFSGGAFDLGPAWFWPGQPRMAALAERFQIPVFGQFSTGDLVYQEQNGTVQRGRGYASMEGSYRLTGGIGSVVHALAKGLDPVKIMTSTRLTSVDHSAGSITAQVGQDGTAQSIKTNRIVMAMPPRVIADTVSFEPALDAGQMQALQDTPTWMAGQAKIIAVYDQPHWRNAGLSGDAMSQQGPMVEIHDASPRLGGPYGLFGFVGVPADARVQHKDDMMRLAVTQLTALFGPEMADPMHLVLQDWATIPHIARPQDRHPVRSHPRYGLPSNLRALSARGMIFASTETAPEFGGFLEGALEAAEHAASTLAL
;
A
#
# COMPACT_ATOMS: atom_id res chain seq x y z
N MET A 1 -26.68 -7.29 -11.55
CA MET A 1 -25.62 -7.34 -12.60
C MET A 1 -25.09 -8.75 -12.76
N GLN A 2 -24.38 -9.02 -13.87
CA GLN A 2 -23.72 -10.32 -14.10
C GLN A 2 -22.37 -10.07 -14.77
N THR A 3 -21.35 -10.88 -14.41
CA THR A 3 -20.02 -10.86 -15.01
C THR A 3 -19.40 -12.26 -14.91
N ASP A 4 -18.38 -12.57 -15.73
CA ASP A 4 -17.64 -13.83 -15.60
C ASP A 4 -16.74 -13.82 -14.35
N VAL A 5 -15.98 -12.74 -14.14
CA VAL A 5 -15.07 -12.60 -13.01
C VAL A 5 -15.40 -11.32 -12.24
N LEU A 6 -15.68 -11.45 -10.95
CA LEU A 6 -15.78 -10.31 -10.04
C LEU A 6 -14.45 -10.13 -9.29
N ILE A 7 -13.78 -9.01 -9.48
CA ILE A 7 -12.57 -8.64 -8.76
C ILE A 7 -12.96 -7.70 -7.62
N VAL A 8 -12.59 -8.05 -6.38
CA VAL A 8 -12.88 -7.25 -5.19
C VAL A 8 -11.59 -6.67 -4.62
N GLY A 9 -11.47 -5.34 -4.73
CA GLY A 9 -10.30 -4.57 -4.33
C GLY A 9 -9.55 -3.98 -5.53
N GLY A 10 -9.53 -2.65 -5.60
CA GLY A 10 -8.85 -1.85 -6.63
C GLY A 10 -7.41 -1.47 -6.27
N GLY A 11 -6.72 -2.27 -5.45
CA GLY A 11 -5.29 -2.18 -5.21
C GLY A 11 -4.46 -2.68 -6.38
N LEU A 12 -3.13 -2.67 -6.24
CA LEU A 12 -2.20 -3.08 -7.32
C LEU A 12 -2.49 -4.48 -7.85
N SER A 13 -2.80 -5.44 -6.97
CA SER A 13 -3.11 -6.81 -7.38
C SER A 13 -4.39 -6.88 -8.21
N GLY A 14 -5.50 -6.29 -7.73
CA GLY A 14 -6.76 -6.30 -8.45
C GLY A 14 -6.68 -5.57 -9.79
N LEU A 15 -5.99 -4.44 -9.85
CA LEU A 15 -5.77 -3.69 -11.10
C LEU A 15 -4.90 -4.46 -12.10
N ALA A 16 -3.84 -5.12 -11.64
CA ALA A 16 -2.99 -5.94 -12.49
C ALA A 16 -3.75 -7.14 -13.06
N LEU A 17 -4.61 -7.79 -12.25
CA LEU A 17 -5.49 -8.85 -12.72
C LEU A 17 -6.53 -8.32 -13.73
N ALA A 18 -7.16 -7.18 -13.45
CA ALA A 18 -8.12 -6.55 -14.36
C ALA A 18 -7.48 -6.21 -15.71
N ASP A 19 -6.28 -5.65 -15.72
CA ASP A 19 -5.50 -5.39 -16.93
C ASP A 19 -5.18 -6.69 -17.69
N HIS A 20 -4.81 -7.74 -16.98
CA HIS A 20 -4.55 -9.05 -17.59
C HIS A 20 -5.80 -9.61 -18.28
N LEU A 21 -6.95 -9.60 -17.61
CA LEU A 21 -8.22 -10.08 -18.17
C LEU A 21 -8.69 -9.21 -19.33
N ALA A 22 -8.57 -7.89 -19.24
CA ALA A 22 -8.89 -6.95 -20.31
C ALA A 22 -8.09 -7.25 -21.59
N ARG A 23 -6.78 -7.50 -21.47
CA ARG A 23 -5.91 -7.83 -22.59
C ARG A 23 -6.26 -9.19 -23.25
N GLN A 24 -6.88 -10.09 -22.49
CA GLN A 24 -7.39 -11.37 -23.00
C GLN A 24 -8.81 -11.28 -23.53
N GLY A 25 -9.46 -10.10 -23.48
CA GLY A 25 -10.87 -9.94 -23.87
C GLY A 25 -11.86 -10.66 -22.96
N ARG A 26 -11.46 -11.03 -21.72
CA ARG A 26 -12.35 -11.69 -20.75
C ARG A 26 -13.25 -10.70 -20.06
N ASP A 27 -14.48 -11.12 -19.79
CA ASP A 27 -15.42 -10.28 -19.04
C ASP A 27 -15.09 -10.28 -17.55
N PHE A 28 -15.04 -9.08 -16.97
CA PHE A 28 -14.83 -8.87 -15.54
C PHE A 28 -15.54 -7.60 -15.08
N LEU A 29 -15.71 -7.50 -13.76
CA LEU A 29 -16.10 -6.28 -13.07
C LEU A 29 -15.19 -6.12 -11.84
N LEU A 30 -14.67 -4.92 -11.61
CA LEU A 30 -13.87 -4.59 -10.45
C LEU A 30 -14.65 -3.68 -9.51
N VAL A 31 -14.74 -4.06 -8.23
CA VAL A 31 -15.34 -3.24 -7.17
C VAL A 31 -14.27 -2.83 -6.15
N GLU A 32 -14.30 -1.56 -5.73
CA GLU A 32 -13.40 -0.97 -4.75
C GLU A 32 -14.20 -0.23 -3.68
N ALA A 33 -13.91 -0.51 -2.42
CA ALA A 33 -14.63 0.06 -1.29
C ALA A 33 -14.37 1.55 -1.06
N GLN A 34 -13.17 2.02 -1.39
CA GLN A 34 -12.82 3.43 -1.32
C GLN A 34 -13.30 4.19 -2.58
N ASP A 35 -13.32 5.50 -2.51
CA ASP A 35 -13.61 6.41 -3.63
C ASP A 35 -12.44 6.52 -4.64
N ARG A 36 -11.30 5.87 -4.34
CA ARG A 36 -10.08 5.86 -5.13
C ARG A 36 -9.52 4.45 -5.34
N LEU A 37 -8.81 4.26 -6.41
CA LEU A 37 -7.99 3.08 -6.68
C LEU A 37 -6.61 3.18 -5.99
N GLY A 38 -5.88 2.06 -5.96
CA GLY A 38 -4.50 1.95 -5.46
C GLY A 38 -4.36 1.26 -4.11
N GLY A 39 -5.43 1.18 -3.30
CA GLY A 39 -5.37 0.54 -1.98
C GLY A 39 -4.33 1.20 -1.07
N ARG A 40 -3.27 0.46 -0.69
CA ARG A 40 -2.13 0.96 0.12
C ARG A 40 -1.17 1.86 -0.66
N ILE A 41 -1.22 1.90 -1.98
CA ILE A 41 -0.50 2.88 -2.79
C ILE A 41 -1.26 4.20 -2.73
N LEU A 42 -0.59 5.23 -2.28
CA LEU A 42 -1.11 6.59 -2.23
C LEU A 42 0.02 7.56 -2.53
N THR A 43 -0.03 8.16 -3.69
CA THR A 43 0.83 9.28 -4.08
C THR A 43 0.00 10.54 -4.10
N LYS A 44 0.50 11.61 -3.50
CA LYS A 44 -0.13 12.94 -3.56
C LYS A 44 0.82 13.95 -4.21
N GLU A 45 0.24 14.88 -4.93
CA GLU A 45 0.98 15.98 -5.52
C GLU A 45 0.93 17.21 -4.61
N PHE A 46 2.10 17.80 -4.39
CA PHE A 46 2.27 19.06 -3.67
C PHE A 46 3.19 19.96 -4.46
N SER A 47 2.72 21.15 -4.82
CA SER A 47 3.50 22.14 -5.56
C SER A 47 4.19 21.60 -6.84
N GLY A 48 3.55 20.62 -7.51
CA GLY A 48 4.06 19.98 -8.74
C GLY A 48 5.01 18.79 -8.51
N GLY A 49 5.31 18.42 -7.26
CA GLY A 49 6.06 17.21 -6.91
C GLY A 49 5.15 16.09 -6.42
N ALA A 50 5.46 14.85 -6.80
CA ALA A 50 4.72 13.66 -6.40
C ALA A 50 5.41 12.95 -5.22
N PHE A 51 4.66 12.68 -4.15
CA PHE A 51 5.17 12.11 -2.90
C PHE A 51 4.35 10.90 -2.47
N ASP A 52 5.05 9.80 -2.16
CA ASP A 52 4.43 8.53 -1.78
C ASP A 52 4.15 8.48 -0.26
N LEU A 53 2.88 8.49 0.09
CA LEU A 53 2.38 8.31 1.46
C LEU A 53 2.18 6.83 1.83
N GLY A 54 2.21 5.94 0.84
CA GLY A 54 2.26 4.48 0.96
C GLY A 54 3.67 3.93 0.69
N PRO A 55 3.81 2.77 0.02
CA PRO A 55 5.10 2.26 -0.42
C PRO A 55 5.77 3.27 -1.37
N ALA A 56 7.09 3.42 -1.24
CA ALA A 56 7.87 4.38 -2.03
C ALA A 56 8.98 3.70 -2.86
N TRP A 57 9.27 2.41 -2.58
CA TRP A 57 10.41 1.70 -3.12
C TRP A 57 10.07 0.33 -3.66
N PHE A 58 10.91 -0.11 -4.59
CA PHE A 58 11.10 -1.50 -4.97
C PHE A 58 12.61 -1.76 -5.19
N TRP A 59 13.03 -3.02 -5.30
CA TRP A 59 14.45 -3.38 -5.30
C TRP A 59 14.87 -4.12 -6.55
N PRO A 60 16.18 -4.14 -6.87
CA PRO A 60 16.74 -5.14 -7.78
C PRO A 60 16.30 -6.54 -7.33
N GLY A 61 15.86 -7.39 -8.26
CA GLY A 61 15.29 -8.71 -7.92
C GLY A 61 13.77 -8.72 -7.74
N GLN A 62 13.10 -7.60 -8.01
CA GLN A 62 11.64 -7.49 -8.12
C GLN A 62 11.24 -7.28 -9.58
N PRO A 63 11.26 -8.34 -10.42
CA PRO A 63 11.16 -8.23 -11.88
C PRO A 63 9.79 -7.77 -12.37
N ARG A 64 8.70 -8.07 -11.64
CA ARG A 64 7.33 -7.70 -12.03
C ARG A 64 7.14 -6.19 -11.96
N MET A 65 7.67 -5.55 -10.89
CA MET A 65 7.65 -4.10 -10.76
C MET A 65 8.48 -3.43 -11.85
N ALA A 66 9.67 -3.96 -12.14
CA ALA A 66 10.54 -3.46 -13.20
C ALA A 66 9.86 -3.57 -14.59
N ALA A 67 9.30 -4.74 -14.91
CA ALA A 67 8.58 -4.97 -16.16
C ALA A 67 7.33 -4.07 -16.30
N LEU A 68 6.62 -3.81 -15.19
CA LEU A 68 5.45 -2.93 -15.22
C LEU A 68 5.86 -1.47 -15.48
N ALA A 69 6.94 -1.00 -14.86
CA ALA A 69 7.49 0.34 -15.10
C ALA A 69 7.96 0.49 -16.56
N GLU A 70 8.67 -0.51 -17.10
CA GLU A 70 9.11 -0.54 -18.49
C GLU A 70 7.93 -0.53 -19.47
N ARG A 71 6.94 -1.40 -19.27
CA ARG A 71 5.75 -1.48 -20.10
C ARG A 71 5.01 -0.14 -20.24
N PHE A 72 4.91 0.59 -19.14
CA PHE A 72 4.24 1.89 -19.13
C PHE A 72 5.20 3.07 -19.35
N GLN A 73 6.46 2.80 -19.66
CA GLN A 73 7.49 3.83 -19.91
C GLN A 73 7.62 4.82 -18.73
N ILE A 74 7.44 4.33 -17.50
CA ILE A 74 7.61 5.13 -16.30
C ILE A 74 9.09 5.14 -15.92
N PRO A 75 9.77 6.30 -15.91
CA PRO A 75 11.19 6.34 -15.61
C PRO A 75 11.48 5.90 -14.16
N VAL A 76 12.45 4.99 -14.02
CA VAL A 76 12.97 4.50 -12.74
C VAL A 76 14.20 5.30 -12.35
N PHE A 77 14.37 5.58 -11.05
CA PHE A 77 15.57 6.21 -10.50
C PHE A 77 15.92 5.66 -9.13
N GLY A 78 17.20 5.73 -8.74
CA GLY A 78 17.66 5.27 -7.43
C GLY A 78 17.23 6.19 -6.30
N GLN A 79 17.03 5.62 -5.11
CA GLN A 79 16.84 6.40 -3.89
C GLN A 79 18.05 7.31 -3.68
N PHE A 80 17.80 8.58 -3.36
CA PHE A 80 18.87 9.51 -3.03
C PHE A 80 19.46 9.12 -1.66
N SER A 81 20.79 8.92 -1.60
CA SER A 81 21.53 8.51 -0.40
C SER A 81 22.91 9.19 -0.30
N THR A 82 23.14 10.23 -1.14
CA THR A 82 24.43 10.92 -1.16
C THR A 82 24.55 11.92 0.01
N GLY A 83 25.64 11.84 0.76
CA GLY A 83 25.91 12.71 1.90
C GLY A 83 25.98 11.94 3.22
N ASP A 84 26.13 12.68 4.31
CA ASP A 84 26.19 12.11 5.65
C ASP A 84 24.79 11.72 6.15
N LEU A 85 24.75 10.64 6.92
CA LEU A 85 23.57 10.19 7.67
C LEU A 85 23.45 10.95 8.98
N VAL A 86 22.24 11.03 9.52
CA VAL A 86 21.98 11.63 10.83
C VAL A 86 21.48 10.57 11.81
N TYR A 87 22.05 10.54 12.99
CA TYR A 87 21.59 9.71 14.11
C TYR A 87 21.32 10.56 15.32
N GLN A 88 20.15 10.43 15.92
CA GLN A 88 19.80 11.13 17.16
C GLN A 88 19.60 10.13 18.29
N GLU A 89 20.43 10.31 19.33
CA GLU A 89 20.37 9.51 20.55
C GLU A 89 19.17 9.91 21.44
N GLN A 90 18.87 9.05 22.42
CA GLN A 90 17.79 9.28 23.38
C GLN A 90 18.01 10.55 24.24
N ASN A 91 19.27 10.96 24.49
CA ASN A 91 19.62 12.18 25.20
C ASN A 91 19.51 13.46 24.33
N GLY A 92 19.16 13.31 23.04
CA GLY A 92 19.04 14.42 22.09
C GLY A 92 20.31 14.74 21.31
N THR A 93 21.46 14.10 21.62
CA THR A 93 22.70 14.30 20.87
C THR A 93 22.50 13.87 19.41
N VAL A 94 22.84 14.78 18.49
CA VAL A 94 22.79 14.53 17.04
C VAL A 94 24.19 14.24 16.52
N GLN A 95 24.39 13.08 15.96
CA GLN A 95 25.62 12.65 15.30
C GLN A 95 25.42 12.66 13.77
N ARG A 96 26.46 13.06 13.04
CA ARG A 96 26.50 13.05 11.58
C ARG A 96 27.72 12.28 11.11
N GLY A 97 27.58 11.52 10.04
CA GLY A 97 28.69 10.75 9.49
C GLY A 97 28.30 9.83 8.37
N ARG A 98 29.30 9.26 7.72
CA ARG A 98 29.10 8.26 6.68
C ARG A 98 28.65 6.94 7.29
N GLY A 99 27.73 6.27 6.63
CA GLY A 99 27.22 4.97 7.04
C GLY A 99 26.37 4.36 5.93
N TYR A 100 25.78 3.22 6.23
CA TYR A 100 24.84 2.54 5.31
C TYR A 100 23.46 3.18 5.45
N ALA A 101 22.96 3.78 4.37
CA ALA A 101 21.58 4.22 4.28
C ALA A 101 20.67 2.99 4.06
N SER A 102 19.64 2.83 4.90
CA SER A 102 18.80 1.61 4.92
C SER A 102 18.13 1.33 3.58
N MET A 103 17.82 2.35 2.79
CA MET A 103 17.16 2.23 1.47
C MET A 103 18.11 2.45 0.30
N GLU A 104 19.43 2.48 0.52
CA GLU A 104 20.42 2.58 -0.55
C GLU A 104 20.31 1.40 -1.51
N GLY A 105 20.34 1.69 -2.82
CA GLY A 105 20.17 0.69 -3.87
C GLY A 105 18.72 0.33 -4.21
N SER A 106 17.74 0.88 -3.49
CA SER A 106 16.34 0.77 -3.89
C SER A 106 15.99 1.73 -5.03
N TYR A 107 14.89 1.43 -5.71
CA TYR A 107 14.37 2.20 -6.84
C TYR A 107 13.06 2.89 -6.48
N ARG A 108 12.87 4.05 -7.13
CA ARG A 108 11.64 4.85 -7.09
C ARG A 108 11.14 5.12 -8.52
N LEU A 109 9.88 5.51 -8.65
CA LEU A 109 9.25 5.85 -9.92
C LEU A 109 9.05 7.35 -10.06
N THR A 110 9.27 7.88 -11.24
CA THR A 110 8.89 9.26 -11.58
C THR A 110 7.36 9.37 -11.50
N GLY A 111 6.88 10.38 -10.77
CA GLY A 111 5.44 10.52 -10.45
C GLY A 111 4.98 9.65 -9.28
N GLY A 112 5.93 9.01 -8.55
CA GLY A 112 5.66 8.11 -7.41
C GLY A 112 5.11 6.74 -7.84
N ILE A 113 4.92 5.87 -6.86
CA ILE A 113 4.36 4.52 -7.10
C ILE A 113 2.91 4.59 -7.63
N GLY A 114 2.18 5.68 -7.33
CA GLY A 114 0.84 5.92 -7.87
C GLY A 114 0.78 5.98 -9.40
N SER A 115 1.91 6.27 -10.07
CA SER A 115 1.98 6.31 -11.54
C SER A 115 1.61 4.96 -12.19
N VAL A 116 2.00 3.81 -11.58
CA VAL A 116 1.60 2.48 -12.08
C VAL A 116 0.11 2.21 -11.88
N VAL A 117 -0.47 2.68 -10.76
CA VAL A 117 -1.91 2.59 -10.51
C VAL A 117 -2.69 3.36 -11.57
N HIS A 118 -2.26 4.60 -11.83
CA HIS A 118 -2.87 5.44 -12.85
C HIS A 118 -2.76 4.82 -14.25
N ALA A 119 -1.58 4.29 -14.60
CA ALA A 119 -1.35 3.67 -15.91
C ALA A 119 -2.22 2.43 -16.13
N LEU A 120 -2.33 1.54 -15.12
CA LEU A 120 -3.22 0.39 -15.16
C LEU A 120 -4.68 0.80 -15.31
N ALA A 121 -5.16 1.72 -14.46
CA ALA A 121 -6.55 2.19 -14.49
C ALA A 121 -6.92 2.86 -15.82
N LYS A 122 -6.01 3.65 -16.39
CA LYS A 122 -6.20 4.31 -17.69
C LYS A 122 -6.38 3.31 -18.85
N GLY A 123 -5.79 2.12 -18.74
CA GLY A 123 -5.92 1.05 -19.73
C GLY A 123 -7.23 0.26 -19.65
N LEU A 124 -8.05 0.49 -18.63
CA LEU A 124 -9.29 -0.23 -18.38
C LEU A 124 -10.51 0.59 -18.81
N ASP A 125 -11.58 -0.11 -19.22
CA ASP A 125 -12.88 0.52 -19.45
C ASP A 125 -13.46 1.02 -18.10
N PRO A 126 -13.73 2.33 -17.94
CA PRO A 126 -14.27 2.86 -16.69
C PRO A 126 -15.61 2.22 -16.26
N VAL A 127 -16.41 1.71 -17.19
CA VAL A 127 -17.68 1.02 -16.90
C VAL A 127 -17.45 -0.29 -16.15
N LYS A 128 -16.26 -0.87 -16.27
CA LYS A 128 -15.85 -2.11 -15.57
C LYS A 128 -15.31 -1.86 -14.15
N ILE A 129 -15.30 -0.61 -13.68
CA ILE A 129 -14.74 -0.23 -12.37
C ILE A 129 -15.81 0.50 -11.55
N MET A 130 -16.11 -0.03 -10.37
CA MET A 130 -17.05 0.57 -9.41
C MET A 130 -16.29 0.92 -8.13
N THR A 131 -15.96 2.19 -7.96
CA THR A 131 -15.44 2.72 -6.69
C THR A 131 -16.55 2.96 -5.68
N SER A 132 -16.23 3.27 -4.43
CA SER A 132 -17.20 3.46 -3.35
C SER A 132 -18.18 2.28 -3.21
N THR A 133 -17.73 1.07 -3.58
CA THR A 133 -18.57 -0.13 -3.67
C THR A 133 -17.92 -1.26 -2.88
N ARG A 134 -18.48 -1.58 -1.71
CA ARG A 134 -17.95 -2.57 -0.78
C ARG A 134 -18.63 -3.91 -0.95
N LEU A 135 -17.87 -5.01 -0.98
CA LEU A 135 -18.39 -6.37 -0.83
C LEU A 135 -18.88 -6.58 0.63
N THR A 136 -20.08 -7.10 0.79
CA THR A 136 -20.67 -7.40 2.12
C THR A 136 -20.97 -8.86 2.34
N SER A 137 -21.36 -9.61 1.29
CA SER A 137 -21.57 -11.05 1.40
C SER A 137 -21.30 -11.78 0.09
N VAL A 138 -21.02 -13.08 0.21
CA VAL A 138 -20.79 -14.03 -0.88
C VAL A 138 -21.66 -15.26 -0.63
N ASP A 139 -22.64 -15.49 -1.48
CA ASP A 139 -23.38 -16.75 -1.53
C ASP A 139 -22.78 -17.63 -2.62
N HIS A 140 -22.28 -18.80 -2.24
CA HIS A 140 -21.67 -19.80 -3.12
C HIS A 140 -22.34 -21.16 -3.01
N SER A 141 -23.62 -21.21 -2.60
CA SER A 141 -24.40 -22.43 -2.34
C SER A 141 -24.88 -23.13 -3.62
N ALA A 142 -25.09 -22.38 -4.72
CA ALA A 142 -25.86 -22.83 -5.90
C ALA A 142 -25.03 -23.08 -7.17
N GLY A 143 -23.72 -23.37 -7.05
CA GLY A 143 -22.85 -23.62 -8.21
C GLY A 143 -22.47 -22.36 -9.02
N SER A 144 -23.10 -21.22 -8.74
CA SER A 144 -22.71 -19.87 -9.16
C SER A 144 -22.59 -18.99 -7.94
N ILE A 145 -21.77 -17.95 -8.01
CA ILE A 145 -21.53 -17.03 -6.89
C ILE A 145 -22.47 -15.83 -7.05
N THR A 146 -23.13 -15.46 -5.94
CA THR A 146 -23.86 -14.19 -5.82
C THR A 146 -23.19 -13.33 -4.78
N ALA A 147 -22.60 -12.22 -5.19
CA ALA A 147 -21.97 -11.24 -4.31
C ALA A 147 -22.94 -10.09 -4.03
N GLN A 148 -23.10 -9.69 -2.77
CA GLN A 148 -23.77 -8.46 -2.41
C GLN A 148 -22.72 -7.37 -2.26
N VAL A 149 -22.88 -6.30 -3.01
CA VAL A 149 -22.03 -5.11 -2.95
C VAL A 149 -22.88 -3.88 -2.73
N GLY A 150 -22.27 -2.82 -2.23
CA GLY A 150 -23.02 -1.55 -2.08
C GLY A 150 -22.29 -0.54 -1.20
N GLN A 151 -22.93 0.62 -1.09
CA GLN A 151 -22.52 1.73 -0.26
C GLN A 151 -23.74 2.22 0.53
N ASP A 152 -23.57 2.50 1.83
CA ASP A 152 -24.48 3.25 2.71
C ASP A 152 -25.98 2.99 2.48
N GLY A 153 -26.40 1.72 2.62
CA GLY A 153 -27.82 1.33 2.53
C GLY A 153 -28.32 0.96 1.14
N THR A 154 -27.50 1.08 0.09
CA THR A 154 -27.81 0.56 -1.25
C THR A 154 -27.12 -0.79 -1.43
N ALA A 155 -27.90 -1.88 -1.50
CA ALA A 155 -27.37 -3.20 -1.81
C ALA A 155 -27.61 -3.52 -3.28
N GLN A 156 -26.57 -4.01 -3.96
CA GLN A 156 -26.64 -4.49 -5.33
C GLN A 156 -26.11 -5.92 -5.42
N SER A 157 -26.84 -6.77 -6.11
CA SER A 157 -26.45 -8.17 -6.32
C SER A 157 -25.70 -8.32 -7.64
N ILE A 158 -24.55 -8.98 -7.60
CA ILE A 158 -23.71 -9.33 -8.75
C ILE A 158 -23.61 -10.85 -8.82
N LYS A 159 -24.08 -11.45 -9.92
CA LYS A 159 -23.86 -12.87 -10.22
C LYS A 159 -22.55 -13.04 -10.98
N THR A 160 -21.74 -14.01 -10.58
CA THR A 160 -20.45 -14.28 -11.20
C THR A 160 -20.08 -15.76 -11.17
N ASN A 161 -19.27 -16.21 -12.11
CA ASN A 161 -18.71 -17.57 -12.11
C ASN A 161 -17.52 -17.67 -11.15
N ARG A 162 -16.75 -16.60 -11.02
CA ARG A 162 -15.54 -16.52 -10.18
C ARG A 162 -15.50 -15.22 -9.43
N ILE A 163 -15.11 -15.25 -8.16
CA ILE A 163 -14.81 -14.07 -7.36
C ILE A 163 -13.33 -14.09 -6.95
N VAL A 164 -12.62 -12.99 -7.20
CA VAL A 164 -11.23 -12.81 -6.80
C VAL A 164 -11.14 -11.75 -5.72
N MET A 165 -10.81 -12.16 -4.51
CA MET A 165 -10.67 -11.28 -3.35
C MET A 165 -9.25 -10.73 -3.26
N ALA A 166 -9.00 -9.57 -3.89
CA ALA A 166 -7.74 -8.84 -3.91
C ALA A 166 -7.68 -7.80 -2.78
N MET A 167 -8.14 -8.17 -1.60
CA MET A 167 -8.25 -7.34 -0.41
C MET A 167 -7.61 -8.03 0.80
N PRO A 168 -7.21 -7.29 1.85
CA PRO A 168 -6.53 -7.88 3.00
C PRO A 168 -7.34 -8.99 3.68
N PRO A 169 -6.72 -10.14 4.05
CA PRO A 169 -7.43 -11.28 4.63
C PRO A 169 -8.21 -10.94 5.89
N ARG A 170 -7.66 -10.15 6.81
CA ARG A 170 -8.38 -9.71 8.02
C ARG A 170 -9.61 -8.86 7.71
N VAL A 171 -9.54 -8.06 6.65
CA VAL A 171 -10.71 -7.28 6.20
C VAL A 171 -11.80 -8.22 5.69
N ILE A 172 -11.44 -9.27 4.94
CA ILE A 172 -12.39 -10.31 4.50
C ILE A 172 -13.07 -10.94 5.71
N ALA A 173 -12.27 -11.44 6.67
CA ALA A 173 -12.77 -12.13 7.86
C ALA A 173 -13.78 -11.30 8.66
N ASP A 174 -13.55 -9.99 8.76
CA ASP A 174 -14.34 -9.11 9.62
C ASP A 174 -15.53 -8.44 8.92
N THR A 175 -15.54 -8.40 7.58
CA THR A 175 -16.51 -7.56 6.86
C THR A 175 -17.33 -8.29 5.80
N VAL A 176 -16.99 -9.54 5.49
CA VAL A 176 -17.68 -10.33 4.47
C VAL A 176 -18.34 -11.54 5.11
N SER A 177 -19.65 -11.68 4.93
CA SER A 177 -20.37 -12.89 5.30
C SER A 177 -20.38 -13.88 4.14
N PHE A 178 -20.35 -15.18 4.46
CA PHE A 178 -20.34 -16.27 3.46
C PHE A 178 -21.52 -17.21 3.68
N GLU A 179 -22.15 -17.64 2.59
CA GLU A 179 -23.20 -18.66 2.59
C GLU A 179 -22.85 -19.73 1.52
N PRO A 180 -22.62 -20.98 1.91
CA PRO A 180 -22.43 -21.47 3.30
C PRO A 180 -21.28 -20.77 4.02
N ALA A 181 -21.34 -20.71 5.34
CA ALA A 181 -20.28 -20.13 6.15
C ALA A 181 -18.94 -20.83 5.90
N LEU A 182 -17.85 -20.07 5.91
CA LEU A 182 -16.50 -20.65 5.94
C LEU A 182 -16.32 -21.48 7.21
N ASP A 183 -15.59 -22.58 7.12
CA ASP A 183 -15.27 -23.36 8.31
C ASP A 183 -14.35 -22.59 9.29
N ALA A 184 -14.27 -23.05 10.53
CA ALA A 184 -13.49 -22.38 11.57
C ALA A 184 -11.99 -22.24 11.21
N GLY A 185 -11.43 -23.24 10.52
CA GLY A 185 -10.03 -23.19 10.10
C GLY A 185 -9.78 -22.18 8.96
N GLN A 186 -10.72 -22.05 8.03
CA GLN A 186 -10.67 -21.05 6.96
C GLN A 186 -10.79 -19.63 7.52
N MET A 187 -11.73 -19.42 8.42
CA MET A 187 -11.91 -18.12 9.07
C MET A 187 -10.68 -17.74 9.91
N GLN A 188 -10.15 -18.70 10.68
CA GLN A 188 -8.93 -18.48 11.46
C GLN A 188 -7.73 -18.13 10.57
N ALA A 189 -7.57 -18.80 9.44
CA ALA A 189 -6.50 -18.51 8.48
C ALA A 189 -6.55 -17.08 7.93
N LEU A 190 -7.76 -16.55 7.67
CA LEU A 190 -7.95 -15.16 7.27
C LEU A 190 -7.56 -14.19 8.41
N GLN A 191 -7.99 -14.47 9.63
CA GLN A 191 -7.71 -13.65 10.81
C GLN A 191 -6.23 -13.63 11.20
N ASP A 192 -5.54 -14.78 11.07
CA ASP A 192 -4.13 -14.94 11.39
C ASP A 192 -3.17 -14.35 10.37
N THR A 193 -3.67 -13.95 9.20
CA THR A 193 -2.86 -13.31 8.15
C THR A 193 -2.84 -11.78 8.36
N PRO A 194 -1.77 -11.20 8.96
CA PRO A 194 -1.70 -9.78 9.25
C PRO A 194 -1.55 -8.98 7.96
N THR A 195 -2.16 -7.80 7.92
CA THR A 195 -1.98 -6.88 6.80
C THR A 195 -0.68 -6.10 6.95
N TRP A 196 0.28 -6.32 6.02
CA TRP A 196 1.60 -5.70 6.10
C TRP A 196 1.52 -4.18 6.09
N MET A 197 2.22 -3.56 7.03
CA MET A 197 2.33 -2.10 7.20
C MET A 197 1.00 -1.37 7.47
N ALA A 198 -0.11 -2.08 7.67
CA ALA A 198 -1.41 -1.45 7.94
C ALA A 198 -1.46 -0.67 9.26
N GLY A 199 -0.64 -1.04 10.25
CA GLY A 199 -0.52 -0.31 11.51
C GLY A 199 0.41 0.90 11.46
N GLN A 200 1.06 1.18 10.34
CA GLN A 200 2.06 2.24 10.22
C GLN A 200 1.45 3.59 9.87
N ALA A 201 2.22 4.64 10.17
CA ALA A 201 1.92 5.99 9.70
C ALA A 201 3.19 6.64 9.14
N LYS A 202 2.99 7.57 8.21
CA LYS A 202 4.06 8.31 7.54
C LYS A 202 3.77 9.80 7.60
N ILE A 203 4.78 10.60 7.94
CA ILE A 203 4.75 12.06 7.83
C ILE A 203 5.64 12.46 6.66
N ILE A 204 5.15 13.37 5.81
CA ILE A 204 5.94 14.00 4.74
C ILE A 204 5.99 15.50 5.01
N ALA A 205 7.20 16.07 4.98
CA ALA A 205 7.45 17.51 4.98
C ALA A 205 8.03 17.91 3.62
N VAL A 206 7.46 18.94 2.97
CA VAL A 206 7.84 19.40 1.63
C VAL A 206 8.39 20.82 1.72
N TYR A 207 9.50 21.08 1.01
CA TYR A 207 10.25 22.33 1.00
C TYR A 207 10.50 22.80 -0.43
N ASP A 208 10.76 24.09 -0.60
CA ASP A 208 11.15 24.69 -1.89
C ASP A 208 12.61 24.39 -2.25
N GLN A 209 13.47 24.15 -1.24
CA GLN A 209 14.89 23.84 -1.41
C GLN A 209 15.28 22.55 -0.68
N PRO A 210 16.27 21.81 -1.19
CA PRO A 210 16.78 20.61 -0.51
C PRO A 210 17.81 20.99 0.58
N HIS A 211 17.39 21.67 1.63
CA HIS A 211 18.26 22.24 2.66
C HIS A 211 19.27 21.22 3.21
N TRP A 212 18.81 19.97 3.48
CA TRP A 212 19.69 18.89 3.95
C TRP A 212 20.77 18.54 2.93
N ARG A 213 20.43 18.49 1.63
CA ARG A 213 21.42 18.19 0.56
C ARG A 213 22.43 19.31 0.44
N ASN A 214 22.00 20.57 0.55
CA ASN A 214 22.86 21.74 0.53
C ASN A 214 23.82 21.76 1.74
N ALA A 215 23.41 21.17 2.87
CA ALA A 215 24.24 20.96 4.07
C ALA A 215 25.12 19.69 3.99
N GLY A 216 25.17 18.98 2.87
CA GLY A 216 25.96 17.75 2.68
C GLY A 216 25.38 16.50 3.32
N LEU A 217 24.05 16.51 3.63
CA LEU A 217 23.36 15.40 4.25
C LEU A 217 22.54 14.62 3.20
N SER A 218 22.39 13.30 3.41
CA SER A 218 21.61 12.42 2.52
C SER A 218 20.10 12.60 2.66
N GLY A 219 19.64 13.15 3.78
CA GLY A 219 18.23 13.15 4.18
C GLY A 219 17.81 11.88 4.93
N ASP A 220 18.72 10.92 5.08
CA ASP A 220 18.48 9.74 5.92
C ASP A 220 18.79 10.05 7.38
N ALA A 221 17.86 9.69 8.25
CA ALA A 221 18.05 9.79 9.69
C ALA A 221 17.38 8.66 10.45
N MET A 222 18.04 8.23 11.53
CA MET A 222 17.47 7.39 12.57
C MET A 222 17.38 8.23 13.86
N SER A 223 16.23 8.23 14.52
CA SER A 223 16.02 9.05 15.70
C SER A 223 15.36 8.26 16.84
N GLN A 224 15.91 8.40 18.02
CA GLN A 224 15.32 7.90 19.27
C GLN A 224 14.48 8.95 19.99
N GLN A 225 14.33 10.14 19.40
CA GLN A 225 13.47 11.22 19.88
C GLN A 225 12.50 11.71 18.81
N GLY A 226 11.35 12.24 19.26
CA GLY A 226 10.33 12.77 18.38
C GLY A 226 9.45 11.67 17.74
N PRO A 227 8.50 12.08 16.91
CA PRO A 227 7.51 11.14 16.37
C PRO A 227 8.05 10.24 15.25
N MET A 228 9.08 10.65 14.51
CA MET A 228 9.63 9.90 13.38
C MET A 228 10.88 9.13 13.79
N VAL A 229 10.85 7.81 13.61
CA VAL A 229 11.97 6.92 14.01
C VAL A 229 12.97 6.69 12.89
N GLU A 230 12.53 6.78 11.65
CA GLU A 230 13.33 6.60 10.45
C GLU A 230 12.87 7.60 9.39
N ILE A 231 13.80 8.38 8.83
CA ILE A 231 13.53 9.47 7.89
C ILE A 231 14.34 9.26 6.63
N HIS A 232 13.77 9.61 5.46
CA HIS A 232 14.41 9.48 4.15
C HIS A 232 14.07 10.64 3.25
N ASP A 233 14.96 10.88 2.28
CA ASP A 233 14.68 11.78 1.17
C ASP A 233 13.52 11.23 0.32
N ALA A 234 12.50 12.06 0.12
CA ALA A 234 11.31 11.77 -0.67
C ALA A 234 11.24 12.59 -1.96
N SER A 235 12.27 13.36 -2.27
CA SER A 235 12.28 14.30 -3.39
C SER A 235 12.04 13.60 -4.73
N PRO A 236 11.41 14.27 -5.70
CA PRO A 236 11.27 13.75 -7.05
C PRO A 236 12.64 13.59 -7.73
N ARG A 237 12.65 12.91 -8.88
CA ARG A 237 13.88 12.61 -9.65
C ARG A 237 14.66 13.87 -10.04
N LEU A 238 13.98 14.90 -10.48
CA LEU A 238 14.57 16.15 -10.99
C LEU A 238 13.76 17.35 -10.49
N GLY A 239 14.50 18.42 -10.15
CA GLY A 239 13.90 19.67 -9.69
C GLY A 239 13.26 19.53 -8.30
N GLY A 240 12.55 20.58 -7.89
CA GLY A 240 11.73 20.63 -6.68
C GLY A 240 10.25 20.47 -7.00
N PRO A 241 9.38 20.55 -5.98
CA PRO A 241 9.73 20.72 -4.55
C PRO A 241 10.41 19.47 -4.00
N TYR A 242 11.11 19.65 -2.87
CA TYR A 242 11.88 18.61 -2.22
C TYR A 242 11.17 18.13 -0.96
N GLY A 243 11.35 16.86 -0.59
CA GLY A 243 10.66 16.32 0.58
C GLY A 243 11.51 15.41 1.41
N LEU A 244 11.22 15.39 2.70
CA LEU A 244 11.59 14.32 3.61
C LEU A 244 10.34 13.59 4.07
N PHE A 245 10.38 12.27 4.15
CA PHE A 245 9.35 11.54 4.86
C PHE A 245 9.94 10.75 6.03
N GLY A 246 9.12 10.53 7.06
CA GLY A 246 9.50 9.68 8.18
C GLY A 246 8.41 8.69 8.54
N PHE A 247 8.85 7.48 8.96
CA PHE A 247 7.97 6.52 9.61
C PHE A 247 7.71 6.94 11.05
N VAL A 248 6.43 6.93 11.45
CA VAL A 248 6.00 7.35 12.78
C VAL A 248 6.12 6.17 13.75
N GLY A 249 6.96 6.33 14.78
CA GLY A 249 7.15 5.35 15.84
C GLY A 249 6.09 5.38 16.95
N VAL A 250 5.21 6.39 16.95
CA VAL A 250 4.15 6.55 17.94
C VAL A 250 3.06 5.47 17.70
N PRO A 251 2.61 4.74 18.73
CA PRO A 251 1.55 3.73 18.59
C PRO A 251 0.25 4.30 18.01
N ALA A 252 -0.49 3.48 17.23
CA ALA A 252 -1.68 3.90 16.50
C ALA A 252 -2.74 4.58 17.39
N ASP A 253 -2.98 4.04 18.57
CA ASP A 253 -4.00 4.59 19.49
C ASP A 253 -3.60 5.97 20.03
N ALA A 254 -2.30 6.20 20.28
CA ALA A 254 -1.79 7.50 20.70
C ALA A 254 -1.80 8.52 19.55
N ARG A 255 -1.56 8.09 18.31
CA ARG A 255 -1.57 8.99 17.13
C ARG A 255 -2.92 9.68 16.92
N VAL A 256 -4.00 8.96 17.13
CA VAL A 256 -5.36 9.53 16.97
C VAL A 256 -5.62 10.66 17.96
N GLN A 257 -5.15 10.49 19.21
CA GLN A 257 -5.38 11.46 20.28
C GLN A 257 -4.46 12.67 20.22
N HIS A 258 -3.23 12.51 19.69
CA HIS A 258 -2.17 13.51 19.75
C HIS A 258 -1.68 13.96 18.36
N LYS A 259 -2.57 13.93 17.36
CA LYS A 259 -2.21 14.22 15.96
C LYS A 259 -1.54 15.57 15.78
N ASP A 260 -2.12 16.63 16.31
CA ASP A 260 -1.62 18.01 16.12
C ASP A 260 -0.28 18.24 16.83
N ASP A 261 -0.14 17.71 18.05
CA ASP A 261 1.13 17.75 18.78
C ASP A 261 2.22 16.97 18.04
N MET A 262 1.88 15.79 17.52
CA MET A 262 2.80 14.96 16.75
C MET A 262 3.29 15.69 15.49
N MET A 263 2.41 16.37 14.77
CA MET A 263 2.77 17.16 13.58
C MET A 263 3.71 18.31 13.94
N ARG A 264 3.44 19.03 15.02
CA ARG A 264 4.32 20.09 15.52
C ARG A 264 5.68 19.55 15.96
N LEU A 265 5.69 18.42 16.68
CA LEU A 265 6.92 17.76 17.11
C LEU A 265 7.75 17.22 15.94
N ALA A 266 7.11 16.80 14.83
CA ALA A 266 7.82 16.39 13.63
C ALA A 266 8.62 17.53 13.00
N VAL A 267 8.07 18.74 12.94
CA VAL A 267 8.82 19.93 12.48
C VAL A 267 9.98 20.26 13.42
N THR A 268 9.75 20.24 14.75
CA THR A 268 10.81 20.43 15.74
C THR A 268 11.93 19.41 15.56
N GLN A 269 11.59 18.14 15.34
CA GLN A 269 12.56 17.06 15.10
C GLN A 269 13.35 17.29 13.81
N LEU A 270 12.70 17.62 12.69
CA LEU A 270 13.37 17.90 11.42
C LEU A 270 14.34 19.08 11.56
N THR A 271 13.93 20.13 12.29
CA THR A 271 14.79 21.29 12.58
C THR A 271 16.02 20.88 13.38
N ALA A 272 15.87 20.05 14.41
CA ALA A 272 16.98 19.58 15.23
C ALA A 272 17.97 18.69 14.44
N LEU A 273 17.45 17.85 13.51
CA LEU A 273 18.26 16.90 12.73
C LEU A 273 18.98 17.57 11.56
N PHE A 274 18.28 18.42 10.81
CA PHE A 274 18.73 18.88 9.50
C PHE A 274 19.01 20.39 9.42
N GLY A 275 18.66 21.17 10.46
CA GLY A 275 18.95 22.58 10.54
C GLY A 275 17.72 23.48 10.64
N PRO A 276 17.94 24.77 10.99
CA PRO A 276 16.86 25.72 11.24
C PRO A 276 15.98 26.00 10.01
N GLU A 277 16.48 25.81 8.80
CA GLU A 277 15.75 25.98 7.54
C GLU A 277 14.57 25.01 7.42
N MET A 278 14.56 23.92 8.20
CA MET A 278 13.50 22.93 8.21
C MET A 278 12.27 23.34 9.03
N ALA A 279 12.30 24.51 9.69
CA ALA A 279 11.23 24.95 10.61
C ALA A 279 9.92 25.32 9.90
N ASP A 280 9.96 25.66 8.63
CA ASP A 280 8.78 26.11 7.86
C ASP A 280 8.59 25.31 6.56
N PRO A 281 8.06 24.07 6.65
CA PRO A 281 7.73 23.28 5.47
C PRO A 281 6.54 23.89 4.71
N MET A 282 6.62 23.96 3.37
CA MET A 282 5.48 24.37 2.53
C MET A 282 4.26 23.47 2.71
N HIS A 283 4.50 22.19 2.93
CA HIS A 283 3.45 21.20 3.23
C HIS A 283 3.94 20.24 4.30
N LEU A 284 3.06 19.91 5.22
CA LEU A 284 3.26 18.87 6.23
C LEU A 284 2.04 17.96 6.28
N VAL A 285 2.21 16.68 5.97
CA VAL A 285 1.11 15.75 5.77
C VAL A 285 1.36 14.46 6.52
N LEU A 286 0.34 14.00 7.25
CA LEU A 286 0.31 12.69 7.90
C LEU A 286 -0.64 11.76 7.13
N GLN A 287 -0.16 10.55 6.84
CA GLN A 287 -1.00 9.41 6.45
C GLN A 287 -0.90 8.34 7.54
N ASP A 288 -1.98 8.09 8.22
CA ASP A 288 -2.11 7.01 9.20
C ASP A 288 -2.94 5.86 8.61
N TRP A 289 -2.28 4.78 8.24
CA TRP A 289 -2.92 3.62 7.63
C TRP A 289 -3.78 2.83 8.61
N ALA A 290 -3.49 2.90 9.92
CA ALA A 290 -4.26 2.23 10.96
C ALA A 290 -5.69 2.78 11.11
N THR A 291 -5.97 3.96 10.55
CA THR A 291 -7.29 4.59 10.57
C THR A 291 -8.15 4.25 9.35
N ILE A 292 -7.62 3.51 8.38
CA ILE A 292 -8.34 3.19 7.14
C ILE A 292 -9.03 1.82 7.27
N PRO A 293 -10.35 1.76 7.45
CA PRO A 293 -11.05 0.52 7.81
C PRO A 293 -11.06 -0.53 6.71
N HIS A 294 -10.82 -0.14 5.45
CA HIS A 294 -10.70 -1.03 4.30
C HIS A 294 -9.28 -1.61 4.12
N ILE A 295 -8.35 -1.26 5.02
CA ILE A 295 -6.94 -1.70 4.99
C ILE A 295 -6.56 -2.33 6.33
N ALA A 296 -6.81 -1.63 7.45
CA ALA A 296 -6.44 -2.05 8.78
C ALA A 296 -7.64 -2.51 9.60
N ARG A 297 -7.42 -3.55 10.39
CA ARG A 297 -8.36 -4.00 11.41
C ARG A 297 -7.78 -3.72 12.81
N PRO A 298 -8.55 -3.82 13.89
CA PRO A 298 -8.04 -3.56 15.23
C PRO A 298 -6.74 -4.30 15.56
N GLN A 299 -6.59 -5.55 15.10
CA GLN A 299 -5.40 -6.36 15.31
C GLN A 299 -4.15 -5.82 14.59
N ASP A 300 -4.33 -5.06 13.50
CA ASP A 300 -3.23 -4.46 12.73
C ASP A 300 -2.68 -3.17 13.35
N ARG A 301 -3.37 -2.58 14.35
CA ARG A 301 -2.88 -1.40 15.10
C ARG A 301 -1.62 -1.67 15.89
N HIS A 302 -1.35 -2.94 16.18
CA HIS A 302 -0.10 -3.40 16.79
C HIS A 302 0.77 -4.04 15.71
N PRO A 303 1.73 -3.28 15.13
CA PRO A 303 2.57 -3.78 14.06
C PRO A 303 3.32 -5.03 14.46
N VAL A 304 3.39 -5.99 13.56
CA VAL A 304 4.21 -7.19 13.76
C VAL A 304 5.70 -6.81 13.82
N ARG A 305 6.47 -7.47 14.70
CA ARG A 305 7.89 -7.14 14.95
C ARG A 305 8.82 -7.54 13.81
N SER A 306 8.40 -8.46 12.97
CA SER A 306 9.18 -8.97 11.84
C SER A 306 8.26 -9.21 10.65
N HIS A 307 8.83 -9.26 9.45
CA HIS A 307 8.08 -9.58 8.25
C HIS A 307 7.48 -10.99 8.36
N PRO A 308 6.14 -11.16 8.24
CA PRO A 308 5.50 -12.46 8.33
C PRO A 308 5.89 -13.38 7.17
N ARG A 309 5.80 -14.68 7.38
CA ARG A 309 5.81 -15.63 6.27
C ARG A 309 4.43 -15.63 5.63
N TYR A 310 4.35 -15.08 4.45
CA TYR A 310 3.13 -15.01 3.66
C TYR A 310 2.97 -16.22 2.73
N GLY A 311 1.84 -16.29 2.08
CA GLY A 311 1.43 -17.33 1.16
C GLY A 311 -0.02 -17.74 1.39
N LEU A 312 -0.65 -18.34 0.40
CA LEU A 312 -2.05 -18.78 0.52
C LEU A 312 -2.15 -20.06 1.36
N PRO A 313 -2.81 -20.04 2.52
CA PRO A 313 -3.09 -21.23 3.32
C PRO A 313 -3.81 -22.32 2.51
N SER A 314 -3.46 -23.59 2.73
CA SER A 314 -3.98 -24.72 1.95
C SER A 314 -5.50 -24.86 2.04
N ASN A 315 -6.10 -24.60 3.20
CA ASN A 315 -7.55 -24.62 3.42
C ASN A 315 -8.29 -23.51 2.66
N LEU A 316 -7.68 -22.33 2.47
CA LEU A 316 -8.22 -21.26 1.62
C LEU A 316 -8.04 -21.58 0.15
N ARG A 317 -6.93 -22.23 -0.23
CA ARG A 317 -6.69 -22.66 -1.62
C ARG A 317 -7.78 -23.60 -2.11
N ALA A 318 -8.30 -24.47 -1.25
CA ALA A 318 -9.39 -25.39 -1.60
C ALA A 318 -10.68 -24.67 -2.04
N LEU A 319 -10.88 -23.40 -1.68
CA LEU A 319 -12.03 -22.60 -2.06
C LEU A 319 -12.01 -22.20 -3.54
N SER A 320 -10.86 -22.30 -4.24
CA SER A 320 -10.76 -22.05 -5.68
C SER A 320 -11.63 -23.01 -6.50
N ALA A 321 -11.77 -24.25 -6.06
CA ALA A 321 -12.69 -25.21 -6.68
C ALA A 321 -14.17 -24.79 -6.60
N ARG A 322 -14.51 -23.89 -5.67
CA ARG A 322 -15.82 -23.27 -5.51
C ARG A 322 -15.90 -21.88 -6.18
N GLY A 323 -14.91 -21.50 -6.97
CA GLY A 323 -14.86 -20.23 -7.67
C GLY A 323 -14.36 -19.05 -6.84
N MET A 324 -13.90 -19.24 -5.59
CA MET A 324 -13.39 -18.19 -4.72
C MET A 324 -11.86 -18.22 -4.71
N ILE A 325 -11.23 -17.12 -5.16
CA ILE A 325 -9.77 -16.97 -5.30
C ILE A 325 -9.32 -15.82 -4.41
N PHE A 326 -8.20 -15.99 -3.68
CA PHE A 326 -7.61 -14.96 -2.86
C PHE A 326 -6.35 -14.44 -3.54
N ALA A 327 -6.27 -13.12 -3.70
CA ALA A 327 -5.22 -12.46 -4.50
C ALA A 327 -4.69 -11.17 -3.85
N SER A 328 -4.69 -11.08 -2.51
CA SER A 328 -3.96 -10.01 -1.84
C SER A 328 -2.46 -10.28 -1.85
N THR A 329 -1.62 -9.25 -1.69
CA THR A 329 -0.17 -9.44 -1.59
C THR A 329 0.22 -10.41 -0.47
N GLU A 330 -0.58 -10.51 0.60
CA GLU A 330 -0.38 -11.43 1.71
C GLU A 330 -0.58 -12.91 1.31
N THR A 331 -1.15 -13.19 0.13
CA THR A 331 -1.26 -14.55 -0.39
C THR A 331 -0.10 -14.98 -1.29
N ALA A 332 0.80 -14.06 -1.61
CA ALA A 332 2.00 -14.33 -2.40
C ALA A 332 3.10 -14.98 -1.55
N PRO A 333 3.66 -16.13 -1.97
CA PRO A 333 4.63 -16.86 -1.16
C PRO A 333 6.04 -16.29 -1.18
N GLU A 334 6.46 -15.58 -2.26
CA GLU A 334 7.83 -15.08 -2.41
C GLU A 334 7.97 -13.64 -1.93
N PHE A 335 7.07 -12.76 -2.39
CA PHE A 335 7.14 -11.34 -2.11
C PHE A 335 5.91 -10.82 -1.35
N GLY A 336 5.29 -11.66 -0.53
CA GLY A 336 4.11 -11.27 0.24
C GLY A 336 4.34 -9.98 1.04
N GLY A 337 3.35 -9.08 1.05
CA GLY A 337 3.43 -7.77 1.70
C GLY A 337 4.04 -6.66 0.84
N PHE A 338 4.83 -6.97 -0.19
CA PHE A 338 5.46 -6.00 -1.08
C PHE A 338 4.61 -5.68 -2.32
N LEU A 339 5.02 -4.65 -3.09
CA LEU A 339 4.46 -4.34 -4.41
C LEU A 339 4.60 -5.52 -5.36
N GLU A 340 5.78 -6.15 -5.38
CA GLU A 340 6.08 -7.35 -6.17
C GLU A 340 5.12 -8.49 -5.83
N GLY A 341 4.83 -8.71 -4.55
CA GLY A 341 3.88 -9.74 -4.12
C GLY A 341 2.43 -9.45 -4.52
N ALA A 342 2.05 -8.17 -4.69
CA ALA A 342 0.74 -7.86 -5.23
C ALA A 342 0.62 -8.28 -6.71
N LEU A 343 1.68 -8.12 -7.50
CA LEU A 343 1.74 -8.57 -8.89
C LEU A 343 1.83 -10.10 -8.98
N GLU A 344 2.63 -10.72 -8.12
CA GLU A 344 2.72 -12.18 -7.98
C GLU A 344 1.34 -12.81 -7.67
N ALA A 345 0.60 -12.23 -6.73
CA ALA A 345 -0.75 -12.69 -6.38
C ALA A 345 -1.74 -12.55 -7.56
N ALA A 346 -1.62 -11.47 -8.35
CA ALA A 346 -2.43 -11.28 -9.55
C ALA A 346 -2.13 -12.35 -10.62
N GLU A 347 -0.85 -12.70 -10.83
CA GLU A 347 -0.43 -13.77 -11.76
C GLU A 347 -0.96 -15.14 -11.32
N HIS A 348 -0.87 -15.45 -10.01
CA HIS A 348 -1.43 -16.69 -9.47
C HIS A 348 -2.95 -16.77 -9.65
N ALA A 349 -3.67 -15.66 -9.43
CA ALA A 349 -5.10 -15.59 -9.67
C ALA A 349 -5.44 -15.78 -11.15
N ALA A 350 -4.71 -15.13 -12.05
CA ALA A 350 -4.88 -15.27 -13.49
C ALA A 350 -4.66 -16.72 -13.94
N SER A 351 -3.63 -17.39 -13.43
CA SER A 351 -3.34 -18.79 -13.71
C SER A 351 -4.45 -19.72 -13.20
N THR A 352 -4.99 -19.45 -12.02
CA THR A 352 -6.11 -20.22 -11.45
C THR A 352 -7.40 -20.03 -12.24
N LEU A 353 -7.62 -18.85 -12.81
CA LEU A 353 -8.78 -18.55 -13.65
C LEU A 353 -8.69 -19.19 -15.04
N ALA A 354 -7.50 -19.59 -15.49
CA ALA A 354 -7.28 -20.25 -16.78
C ALA A 354 -7.59 -21.78 -16.75
N LEU A 355 -7.71 -22.37 -15.55
CA LEU A 355 -8.05 -23.77 -15.31
C LEU A 355 -9.58 -23.95 -15.23
#